data_2cc9952217724a7cd7c9d37fe80e60f5
#
_entry.id   2cc9952217724a7cd7c9d37fe80e60f5
#
_cell.length_a   1.000
_cell.length_b   1.000
_cell.length_c   1.000
_cell.angle_alpha   90.00
_cell.angle_beta   90.00
_cell.angle_gamma   90.00
#
_symmetry.space_group_name_H-M   'P 1'
#
loop_
_entity.id
_entity.type
_entity.pdbx_description
1 polymer ?
#
loop_
_entity_poly.entity_id
_entity_poly.type
_entity_poly.pdbx_seq_one_letter_code
_entity_poly.pdbx_strand_id
1 'polypeptide(L)'
;MIKIRLKCFSQVKYAFGKNEIIFELENGASTDDLEKIVRKKAEGKLNDVILSTAVNKKYISKNTELEDGDEVAFIPPVQGG
;
A
#
# COMPACT_ATOMS: atom_id res chain seq x y z
N MET A 1 17.67 -6.35 0.74
CA MET A 1 16.23 -6.13 1.09
C MET A 1 16.01 -4.69 1.50
N ILE A 2 14.89 -4.15 1.17
CA ILE A 2 14.48 -2.83 1.63
C ILE A 2 13.32 -2.98 2.60
N LYS A 3 13.17 -2.00 3.48
CA LYS A 3 12.02 -1.94 4.40
C LYS A 3 11.21 -0.71 4.06
N ILE A 4 9.90 -0.90 3.90
CA ILE A 4 8.98 0.20 3.69
C ILE A 4 7.92 0.20 4.78
N ARG A 5 7.28 1.35 4.97
CA ARG A 5 6.18 1.46 5.92
C ARG A 5 4.89 1.63 5.13
N LEU A 6 3.95 0.72 5.35
CA LEU A 6 2.62 0.83 4.76
C LEU A 6 1.72 1.52 5.76
N LYS A 7 1.23 2.70 5.41
CA LYS A 7 0.21 3.39 6.19
C LYS A 7 -1.15 2.84 5.81
N CYS A 8 -1.92 2.48 6.80
CA CYS A 8 -3.23 1.85 6.57
C CYS A 8 -4.35 2.81 6.86
N PHE A 9 -5.23 3.01 5.89
CA PHE A 9 -6.39 3.88 6.00
C PHE A 9 -7.65 3.14 5.59
N SER A 10 -8.78 3.49 6.20
CA SER A 10 -10.08 3.01 5.77
C SER A 10 -10.12 1.48 5.62
N GLN A 11 -10.52 0.95 4.46
CA GLN A 11 -10.62 -0.49 4.24
C GLN A 11 -9.31 -1.23 4.47
N VAL A 12 -8.17 -0.61 4.15
CA VAL A 12 -6.88 -1.26 4.39
C VAL A 12 -6.64 -1.41 5.89
N LYS A 13 -6.97 -0.39 6.67
CA LYS A 13 -6.88 -0.45 8.12
C LYS A 13 -7.80 -1.54 8.67
N TYR A 14 -9.02 -1.62 8.18
CA TYR A 14 -9.94 -2.67 8.61
C TYR A 14 -9.42 -4.06 8.27
N ALA A 15 -8.83 -4.22 7.09
CA ALA A 15 -8.33 -5.51 6.66
C ALA A 15 -7.21 -6.03 7.56
N PHE A 16 -6.34 -5.16 8.04
CA PHE A 16 -5.16 -5.56 8.81
C PHE A 16 -5.28 -5.28 10.31
N GLY A 17 -6.21 -4.43 10.71
CA GLY A 17 -6.35 -4.07 12.12
C GLY A 17 -5.21 -3.23 12.67
N LYS A 18 -4.45 -2.58 11.82
CA LYS A 18 -3.27 -1.78 12.21
C LYS A 18 -3.24 -0.48 11.45
N ASN A 19 -2.60 0.52 12.05
CA ASN A 19 -2.41 1.82 11.40
C ASN A 19 -1.19 1.82 10.47
N GLU A 20 -0.23 0.97 10.74
CA GLU A 20 1.03 0.94 9.99
C GLU A 20 1.62 -0.46 10.05
N ILE A 21 2.19 -0.91 8.95
CA ILE A 21 2.85 -2.20 8.86
C ILE A 21 4.19 -2.01 8.16
N ILE A 22 5.23 -2.66 8.69
CA ILE A 22 6.53 -2.68 8.03
C ILE A 22 6.61 -3.91 7.13
N PHE A 23 6.95 -3.69 5.87
CA PHE A 23 7.19 -4.78 4.92
C PHE A 23 8.65 -4.79 4.50
N GLU A 24 9.22 -5.98 4.42
CA GLU A 24 10.53 -6.16 3.80
C GLU A 24 10.32 -6.65 2.37
N LEU A 25 10.96 -5.98 1.43
CA LEU A 25 10.81 -6.26 0.02
C LEU A 25 12.19 -6.45 -0.61
N GLU A 26 12.23 -7.14 -1.73
CA GLU A 26 13.46 -7.26 -2.49
C GLU A 26 13.83 -5.90 -3.09
N ASN A 27 15.14 -5.68 -3.28
CA ASN A 27 15.60 -4.48 -3.96
C ASN A 27 15.00 -4.45 -5.35
N GLY A 28 14.54 -3.29 -5.76
CA GLY A 28 13.89 -3.13 -7.06
C GLY A 28 12.38 -3.35 -7.04
N ALA A 29 11.82 -3.72 -5.90
CA ALA A 29 10.37 -3.89 -5.80
C ALA A 29 9.66 -2.57 -6.06
N SER A 30 8.49 -2.66 -6.66
CA SER A 30 7.70 -1.49 -7.05
C SER A 30 6.41 -1.39 -6.26
N THR A 31 5.71 -0.29 -6.46
CA THR A 31 4.40 -0.10 -5.82
C THR A 31 3.41 -1.16 -6.26
N ASP A 32 3.46 -1.60 -7.52
CA ASP A 32 2.57 -2.68 -7.98
C ASP A 32 2.90 -4.00 -7.28
N ASP A 33 4.19 -4.27 -7.07
CA ASP A 33 4.59 -5.48 -6.35
C ASP A 33 4.06 -5.46 -4.92
N LEU A 34 4.17 -4.32 -4.26
CA LEU A 34 3.67 -4.18 -2.90
C LEU A 34 2.15 -4.30 -2.86
N GLU A 35 1.45 -3.73 -3.82
CA GLU A 35 0.00 -3.82 -3.86
C GLU A 35 -0.46 -5.28 -3.97
N LYS A 36 0.21 -6.07 -4.79
CA LYS A 36 -0.10 -7.50 -4.91
C LYS A 36 0.08 -8.22 -3.59
N ILE A 37 1.17 -7.93 -2.89
CA ILE A 37 1.45 -8.55 -1.60
C ILE A 37 0.38 -8.14 -0.57
N VAL A 38 0.04 -6.88 -0.53
CA VAL A 38 -0.95 -6.35 0.41
C VAL A 38 -2.33 -6.97 0.16
N ARG A 39 -2.75 -7.05 -1.08
CA ARG A 39 -4.05 -7.65 -1.41
C ARG A 39 -4.08 -9.14 -1.06
N LYS A 40 -2.99 -9.85 -1.30
CA LYS A 40 -2.89 -11.26 -0.94
C LYS A 40 -2.97 -11.46 0.57
N LYS A 41 -2.24 -10.65 1.33
CA LYS A 41 -2.27 -10.74 2.79
C LYS A 41 -3.61 -10.34 3.39
N ALA A 42 -4.37 -9.54 2.69
CA ALA A 42 -5.70 -9.14 3.14
C ALA A 42 -6.74 -10.25 2.96
N GLU A 43 -6.37 -11.36 2.33
CA GLU A 43 -7.22 -12.55 2.22
C GLU A 43 -8.59 -12.26 1.63
N GLY A 44 -8.61 -11.48 0.57
CA GLY A 44 -9.85 -11.15 -0.13
C GLY A 44 -10.59 -9.93 0.39
N LYS A 45 -10.19 -9.38 1.51
CA LYS A 45 -10.89 -8.22 2.10
C LYS A 45 -10.75 -6.95 1.27
N LEU A 46 -9.75 -6.91 0.41
CA LEU A 46 -9.53 -5.76 -0.48
C LEU A 46 -9.89 -6.07 -1.93
N ASN A 47 -10.48 -7.23 -2.20
CA ASN A 47 -10.93 -7.56 -3.55
C ASN A 47 -11.99 -6.54 -3.97
N ASP A 48 -11.91 -6.10 -5.22
CA ASP A 48 -12.82 -5.13 -5.80
C ASP A 48 -12.76 -3.73 -5.18
N VAL A 49 -11.80 -3.49 -4.30
CA VAL A 49 -11.56 -2.15 -3.78
C VAL A 49 -10.53 -1.45 -4.66
N ILE A 50 -10.91 -0.31 -5.21
CA ILE A 50 -9.98 0.50 -6.00
C ILE A 50 -9.11 1.29 -5.02
N LEU A 51 -7.80 1.26 -5.24
CA LEU A 51 -6.87 1.94 -4.34
C LEU A 51 -6.00 2.89 -5.14
N SER A 52 -5.87 4.12 -4.63
CA SER A 52 -4.87 5.05 -5.12
C SER A 52 -3.60 4.86 -4.31
N THR A 53 -2.45 5.06 -4.94
CA THR A 53 -1.17 4.86 -4.28
C THR A 53 -0.49 6.20 -4.02
N ALA A 54 0.02 6.38 -2.80
CA ALA A 54 0.84 7.53 -2.45
C ALA A 54 2.17 7.03 -1.91
N VAL A 55 3.25 7.67 -2.32
CA VAL A 55 4.60 7.36 -1.84
C VAL A 55 5.14 8.63 -1.21
N ASN A 56 5.53 8.54 0.05
CA ASN A 56 6.03 9.69 0.82
C ASN A 56 5.08 10.88 0.71
N LYS A 57 3.79 10.60 0.88
CA LYS A 57 2.70 11.60 0.91
C LYS A 57 2.39 12.23 -0.44
N LYS A 58 2.89 11.67 -1.53
CA LYS A 58 2.58 12.15 -2.87
C LYS A 58 1.88 11.07 -3.66
N TYR A 59 0.73 11.40 -4.24
CA TYR A 59 0.03 10.46 -5.10
C TYR A 59 0.85 10.21 -6.36
N ILE A 60 0.90 8.96 -6.77
CA ILE A 60 1.58 8.57 -7.99
C ILE A 60 0.56 7.98 -8.96
N SER A 61 0.82 8.11 -10.25
CA SER A 61 -0.05 7.56 -11.29
C SER A 61 0.59 6.42 -12.05
N LYS A 62 1.80 6.07 -11.72
CA LYS A 62 2.56 5.02 -12.41
C LYS A 62 3.17 4.06 -11.41
N ASN A 63 3.42 2.84 -11.86
CA ASN A 63 4.20 1.91 -11.08
C ASN A 63 5.58 2.52 -10.79
N THR A 64 5.92 2.61 -9.53
CA THR A 64 7.12 3.32 -9.07
C THR A 64 8.00 2.38 -8.25
N GLU A 65 9.29 2.39 -8.54
CA GLU A 65 10.25 1.60 -7.76
C GLU A 65 10.36 2.18 -6.35
N LEU A 66 10.37 1.31 -5.36
CA LEU A 66 10.45 1.71 -3.95
C LEU A 66 11.88 1.68 -3.46
N GLU A 67 12.17 2.54 -2.49
CA GLU A 67 13.47 2.61 -1.85
C GLU A 67 13.34 2.35 -0.36
N ASP A 68 14.43 1.93 0.26
CA ASP A 68 14.45 1.67 1.68
C ASP A 68 13.99 2.91 2.46
N GLY A 69 13.09 2.72 3.39
CA GLY A 69 12.55 3.80 4.20
C GLY A 69 11.34 4.50 3.63
N ASP A 70 10.91 4.14 2.43
CA ASP A 70 9.72 4.78 1.85
C ASP A 70 8.46 4.52 2.68
N GLU A 71 7.60 5.52 2.70
CA GLU A 71 6.26 5.39 3.28
C GLU A 71 5.28 5.26 2.12
N VAL A 72 4.49 4.19 2.14
CA VAL A 72 3.51 3.92 1.08
C VAL A 72 2.12 3.88 1.69
N ALA A 73 1.14 4.42 0.99
CA ALA A 73 -0.25 4.32 1.41
C ALA A 73 -1.09 3.89 0.22
N PHE A 74 -2.01 2.96 0.45
CA PHE A 74 -3.02 2.60 -0.51
C PHE A 74 -4.34 3.15 0.03
N ILE A 75 -4.93 4.09 -0.69
CA ILE A 75 -6.04 4.87 -0.19
C ILE A 75 -7.26 4.63 -1.07
N PRO A 76 -8.36 4.10 -0.50
CA PRO A 76 -9.59 3.97 -1.26
C PRO A 76 -10.11 5.36 -1.67
N PRO A 77 -10.81 5.45 -2.79
CA PRO A 77 -11.36 6.74 -3.19
C PRO A 77 -12.35 7.26 -2.15
N VAL A 78 -12.31 8.55 -1.93
CA VAL A 78 -13.28 9.18 -1.03
C VAL A 78 -14.63 9.10 -1.73
N GLN A 79 -15.58 8.47 -1.06
CA GLN A 79 -16.94 8.44 -1.55
C GLN A 79 -17.51 9.82 -1.31
N GLY A 80 -17.53 10.61 -2.32
CA GLY A 80 -17.80 11.97 -2.16
C GLY A 80 -19.16 12.23 -1.78
N GLY A 81 -19.56 11.98 -1.34
CA GLY A 81 -20.75 12.52 -0.98
C GLY A 81 -20.94 13.77 -1.53
#